data_068aa0cd0a5b91c4e59af592b70c8956
#
_entry.id   068aa0cd0a5b91c4e59af592b70c8956
#
_cell.length_a   1.000
_cell.length_b   1.000
_cell.length_c   1.000
_cell.angle_alpha   90.00
_cell.angle_beta   90.00
_cell.angle_gamma   90.00
#
_symmetry.space_group_name_H-M   'P 1'
#
loop_
_entity.id
_entity.type
_entity.pdbx_description
1 polymer ?
#
loop_
_entity_poly.entity_id
_entity_poly.type
_entity_poly.pdbx_seq_one_letter_code
_entity_poly.pdbx_strand_id
1 'polypeptide(L)'
;MKNQVLTKINHGLIKMMFNPTVSFEEEIDDKRIILAGNHASNFDPLILQFAINRPIHFVCKEELFKSVLRPLMKKVEAIPAKRDGNDRNCLKKSISYLEQEEVLGIFPEGTFNRSNDLILPFKLGTIVIAKKSKSDIIPFSITGSYKLYKNDMKISFGKRIKYNDYSSKEILEKLENDVKTLILKNR
;
A
#
# COMPACT_ATOMS: atom_id res chain seq x y z
N MET A 1 11.24 11.57 13.74
CA MET A 1 10.59 11.56 15.08
C MET A 1 9.07 11.74 15.03
N LYS A 2 8.50 12.75 14.35
CA LYS A 2 7.02 12.99 14.33
C LYS A 2 6.20 11.81 13.80
N ASN A 3 6.66 11.14 12.75
CA ASN A 3 5.92 10.01 12.14
C ASN A 3 5.96 8.73 12.98
N GLN A 4 6.99 8.51 13.78
CA GLN A 4 7.09 7.34 14.68
C GLN A 4 6.05 7.35 15.81
N VAL A 5 5.72 8.52 16.35
CA VAL A 5 4.66 8.64 17.36
C VAL A 5 3.30 8.28 16.77
N LEU A 6 3.01 8.78 15.56
CA LEU A 6 1.78 8.43 14.84
C LEU A 6 1.69 6.94 14.53
N THR A 7 2.79 6.31 14.12
CA THR A 7 2.85 4.86 13.89
C THR A 7 2.52 4.08 15.16
N LYS A 8 3.07 4.45 16.31
CA LYS A 8 2.76 3.80 17.61
C LYS A 8 1.30 3.96 18.02
N ILE A 9 0.74 5.17 17.87
CA ILE A 9 -0.69 5.43 18.16
C ILE A 9 -1.57 4.58 17.22
N ASN A 10 -1.27 4.58 15.92
CA ASN A 10 -1.97 3.76 14.94
C ASN A 10 -1.90 2.28 15.31
N HIS A 11 -0.73 1.77 15.69
CA HIS A 11 -0.56 0.37 16.08
C HIS A 11 -1.48 -0.02 17.24
N GLY A 12 -1.56 0.80 18.29
CA GLY A 12 -2.46 0.56 19.43
C GLY A 12 -3.94 0.57 19.01
N LEU A 13 -4.36 1.55 18.20
CA LEU A 13 -5.74 1.68 17.73
C LEU A 13 -6.15 0.51 16.83
N ILE A 14 -5.35 0.16 15.84
CA ILE A 14 -5.67 -0.94 14.89
C ILE A 14 -5.68 -2.28 15.61
N LYS A 15 -4.74 -2.51 16.54
CA LYS A 15 -4.75 -3.70 17.39
C LYS A 15 -6.02 -3.82 18.21
N MET A 16 -6.47 -2.74 18.82
CA MET A 16 -7.70 -2.73 19.61
C MET A 16 -8.96 -2.92 18.75
N MET A 17 -9.00 -2.31 17.55
CA MET A 17 -10.20 -2.31 16.70
C MET A 17 -10.37 -3.59 15.90
N PHE A 18 -9.30 -4.14 15.33
CA PHE A 18 -9.33 -5.21 14.34
C PHE A 18 -8.43 -6.39 14.69
N ASN A 19 -7.41 -6.19 15.52
CA ASN A 19 -6.40 -7.18 15.89
C ASN A 19 -5.95 -8.06 14.70
N PRO A 20 -5.38 -7.45 13.62
CA PRO A 20 -5.11 -8.18 12.39
C PRO A 20 -4.05 -9.27 12.59
N THR A 21 -4.26 -10.44 11.98
CA THR A 21 -3.21 -11.44 11.83
C THR A 21 -2.29 -11.03 10.68
N VAL A 22 -0.98 -10.99 10.95
CA VAL A 22 0.04 -10.60 9.97
C VAL A 22 0.87 -11.79 9.58
N SER A 23 1.11 -12.01 8.28
CA SER A 23 1.98 -13.06 7.75
C SER A 23 2.88 -12.55 6.64
N PHE A 24 4.11 -13.08 6.58
CA PHE A 24 5.12 -12.72 5.59
C PHE A 24 5.64 -14.00 4.93
N GLU A 25 5.74 -14.01 3.59
CA GLU A 25 6.41 -15.08 2.85
C GLU A 25 7.94 -14.88 2.80
N GLU A 26 8.42 -13.65 3.01
CA GLU A 26 9.84 -13.31 3.19
C GLU A 26 9.99 -12.10 4.13
N GLU A 27 11.15 -11.94 4.73
CA GLU A 27 11.46 -10.81 5.61
C GLU A 27 11.55 -9.50 4.84
N ILE A 28 11.00 -8.42 5.43
CA ILE A 28 10.97 -7.09 4.82
C ILE A 28 11.90 -6.16 5.60
N ASP A 29 13.20 -6.29 5.37
CA ASP A 29 14.22 -5.46 6.02
C ASP A 29 14.54 -4.17 5.25
N ASP A 30 14.18 -4.12 3.96
CA ASP A 30 14.56 -3.00 3.11
C ASP A 30 13.85 -1.73 3.49
N LYS A 31 14.62 -0.65 3.47
CA LYS A 31 14.09 0.69 3.63
C LYS A 31 13.39 1.15 2.34
N ARG A 32 14.05 1.01 1.19
CA ARG A 32 13.54 1.45 -0.12
C ARG A 32 12.70 0.37 -0.80
N ILE A 33 11.39 0.37 -0.54
CA ILE A 33 10.48 -0.65 -1.07
C ILE A 33 9.09 -0.09 -1.38
N ILE A 34 8.42 -0.69 -2.34
CA ILE A 34 7.03 -0.41 -2.69
C ILE A 34 6.16 -1.56 -2.18
N LEU A 35 5.19 -1.24 -1.35
CA LEU A 35 4.13 -2.15 -0.92
C LEU A 35 2.92 -1.94 -1.82
N ALA A 36 2.45 -2.97 -2.51
CA ALA A 36 1.35 -2.84 -3.46
C ALA A 36 0.31 -3.96 -3.27
N GLY A 37 -0.98 -3.62 -3.16
CA GLY A 37 -2.02 -4.61 -2.88
C GLY A 37 -3.44 -4.11 -3.12
N ASN A 38 -4.43 -4.93 -2.72
CA ASN A 38 -5.84 -4.64 -2.88
C ASN A 38 -6.35 -3.52 -1.98
N HIS A 39 -7.45 -2.87 -2.39
CA HIS A 39 -8.02 -1.70 -1.70
C HIS A 39 -9.54 -1.82 -1.54
N ALA A 40 -10.00 -1.98 -0.32
CA ALA A 40 -11.42 -2.13 0.01
C ALA A 40 -11.95 -1.08 0.99
N SER A 41 -11.06 -0.45 1.79
CA SER A 41 -11.46 0.43 2.87
C SER A 41 -10.49 1.59 3.11
N ASN A 42 -11.00 2.69 3.70
CA ASN A 42 -10.17 3.76 4.24
C ASN A 42 -9.23 3.31 5.39
N PHE A 43 -9.48 2.16 5.99
CA PHE A 43 -8.63 1.59 7.03
C PHE A 43 -7.40 0.85 6.48
N ASP A 44 -7.38 0.50 5.18
CA ASP A 44 -6.28 -0.28 4.59
C ASP A 44 -4.89 0.36 4.79
N PRO A 45 -4.70 1.68 4.61
CA PRO A 45 -3.42 2.32 4.89
C PRO A 45 -2.99 2.18 6.35
N LEU A 46 -3.95 2.25 7.29
CA LEU A 46 -3.69 2.14 8.71
C LEU A 46 -3.35 0.69 9.11
N ILE A 47 -4.03 -0.29 8.51
CA ILE A 47 -3.78 -1.72 8.70
C ILE A 47 -2.41 -2.10 8.12
N LEU A 48 -2.08 -1.59 6.92
CA LEU A 48 -0.77 -1.81 6.31
C LEU A 48 0.36 -1.23 7.17
N GLN A 49 0.18 0.00 7.67
CA GLN A 49 1.15 0.64 8.57
C GLN A 49 1.27 -0.09 9.92
N PHE A 50 0.18 -0.66 10.44
CA PHE A 50 0.20 -1.53 11.63
C PHE A 50 1.11 -2.74 11.40
N ALA A 51 0.96 -3.42 10.26
CA ALA A 51 1.68 -4.66 9.95
C ALA A 51 3.19 -4.45 9.79
N ILE A 52 3.59 -3.35 9.13
CA ILE A 52 5.00 -3.01 8.89
C ILE A 52 5.63 -2.30 10.09
N ASN A 53 4.82 -1.68 10.96
CA ASN A 53 5.25 -0.95 12.17
C ASN A 53 6.30 0.14 11.91
N ARG A 54 6.24 0.78 10.76
CA ARG A 54 7.08 1.93 10.39
C ARG A 54 6.32 2.92 9.50
N PRO A 55 6.81 4.17 9.33
CA PRO A 55 6.18 5.14 8.45
C PRO A 55 6.09 4.63 7.02
N ILE A 56 4.95 4.86 6.38
CA ILE A 56 4.68 4.55 4.98
C ILE A 56 4.09 5.79 4.32
N HIS A 57 4.62 6.18 3.18
CA HIS A 57 4.06 7.26 2.36
C HIS A 57 3.02 6.68 1.41
N PHE A 58 1.77 7.10 1.54
CA PHE A 58 0.67 6.58 0.72
C PHE A 58 0.35 7.53 -0.43
N VAL A 59 0.19 6.94 -1.62
CA VAL A 59 -0.41 7.65 -2.74
C VAL A 59 -1.92 7.69 -2.54
N CYS A 60 -2.51 8.88 -2.51
CA CYS A 60 -3.91 9.08 -2.27
C CYS A 60 -4.53 10.16 -3.18
N LYS A 61 -5.85 10.20 -3.27
CA LYS A 61 -6.57 11.14 -4.13
C LYS A 61 -6.29 12.60 -3.74
N GLU A 62 -6.02 13.46 -4.74
CA GLU A 62 -5.76 14.88 -4.54
C GLU A 62 -6.89 15.59 -3.79
N GLU A 63 -8.14 15.14 -3.96
CA GLU A 63 -9.30 15.70 -3.30
C GLU A 63 -9.24 15.65 -1.77
N LEU A 64 -8.52 14.67 -1.21
CA LEU A 64 -8.31 14.58 0.24
C LEU A 64 -7.50 15.76 0.79
N PHE A 65 -6.64 16.36 -0.04
CA PHE A 65 -5.87 17.55 0.33
C PHE A 65 -6.68 18.86 0.24
N LYS A 66 -7.89 18.80 -0.35
CA LYS A 66 -8.84 19.91 -0.42
C LYS A 66 -9.94 19.81 0.63
N SER A 67 -9.99 18.69 1.37
CA SER A 67 -11.00 18.38 2.38
C SER A 67 -10.53 18.74 3.80
N VAL A 68 -11.40 18.51 4.78
CA VAL A 68 -11.08 18.62 6.22
C VAL A 68 -9.94 17.70 6.66
N LEU A 69 -9.59 16.69 5.85
CA LEU A 69 -8.47 15.77 6.10
C LEU A 69 -7.11 16.33 5.68
N ARG A 70 -7.07 17.52 5.07
CA ARG A 70 -5.80 18.15 4.61
C ARG A 70 -4.71 18.20 5.68
N PRO A 71 -4.97 18.59 6.94
CA PRO A 71 -3.92 18.61 7.96
C PRO A 71 -3.34 17.21 8.24
N LEU A 72 -4.21 16.20 8.26
CA LEU A 72 -3.80 14.80 8.44
C LEU A 72 -2.95 14.32 7.25
N MET A 73 -3.40 14.54 6.02
CA MET A 73 -2.67 14.15 4.81
C MET A 73 -1.27 14.77 4.75
N LYS A 74 -1.13 16.03 5.15
CA LYS A 74 0.16 16.69 5.27
C LYS A 74 1.02 16.09 6.39
N LYS A 75 0.42 15.77 7.53
CA LYS A 75 1.12 15.23 8.69
C LYS A 75 1.68 13.82 8.45
N VAL A 76 0.96 12.99 7.69
CA VAL A 76 1.42 11.65 7.29
C VAL A 76 2.22 11.67 5.97
N GLU A 77 2.51 12.87 5.45
CA GLU A 77 3.30 13.07 4.22
C GLU A 77 2.76 12.28 3.03
N ALA A 78 1.43 12.17 2.94
CA ALA A 78 0.76 11.50 1.84
C ALA A 78 1.07 12.18 0.49
N ILE A 79 1.01 11.41 -0.59
CA ILE A 79 1.33 11.85 -1.94
C ILE A 79 0.03 12.06 -2.71
N PRO A 80 -0.32 13.31 -3.07
CA PRO A 80 -1.51 13.54 -3.87
C PRO A 80 -1.36 12.99 -5.29
N ALA A 81 -2.38 12.30 -5.77
CA ALA A 81 -2.46 11.79 -7.15
C ALA A 81 -3.74 12.29 -7.83
N LYS A 82 -3.60 12.79 -9.04
CA LYS A 82 -4.71 13.15 -9.93
C LYS A 82 -5.26 11.91 -10.62
N ARG A 83 -6.54 11.95 -10.98
CA ARG A 83 -7.22 10.80 -11.61
C ARG A 83 -6.90 10.61 -13.10
N ASP A 84 -6.34 11.61 -13.74
CA ASP A 84 -6.05 11.63 -15.19
C ASP A 84 -4.91 10.67 -15.62
N GLY A 85 -4.26 10.00 -14.67
CA GLY A 85 -3.23 8.98 -14.92
C GLY A 85 -1.88 9.52 -15.38
N ASN A 86 -1.73 10.85 -15.57
CA ASN A 86 -0.49 11.48 -16.03
C ASN A 86 0.09 12.47 -15.00
N ASP A 87 0.06 12.11 -13.72
CA ASP A 87 0.50 12.98 -12.64
C ASP A 87 2.01 12.90 -12.43
N ARG A 88 2.74 13.78 -13.16
CA ARG A 88 4.21 13.90 -13.03
C ARG A 88 4.66 14.30 -11.63
N ASN A 89 3.83 15.04 -10.88
CA ASN A 89 4.17 15.46 -9.52
C ASN A 89 4.07 14.29 -8.53
N CYS A 90 3.01 13.49 -8.64
CA CYS A 90 2.88 12.25 -7.88
C CYS A 90 4.07 11.32 -8.16
N LEU A 91 4.41 11.11 -9.44
CA LEU A 91 5.54 10.27 -9.84
C LEU A 91 6.86 10.77 -9.25
N LYS A 92 7.18 12.08 -9.40
CA LYS A 92 8.41 12.67 -8.87
C LYS A 92 8.49 12.55 -7.35
N LYS A 93 7.40 12.84 -6.64
CA LYS A 93 7.37 12.77 -5.19
C LYS A 93 7.51 11.34 -4.67
N SER A 94 6.87 10.37 -5.32
CA SER A 94 7.01 8.94 -5.01
C SER A 94 8.45 8.46 -5.16
N ILE A 95 9.10 8.83 -6.27
CA ILE A 95 10.51 8.47 -6.52
C ILE A 95 11.41 9.13 -5.47
N SER A 96 11.19 10.41 -5.15
CA SER A 96 12.00 11.13 -4.16
C SER A 96 11.96 10.49 -2.76
N TYR A 97 10.81 9.98 -2.30
CA TYR A 97 10.73 9.25 -1.03
C TYR A 97 11.51 7.92 -1.10
N LEU A 98 11.38 7.18 -2.19
CA LEU A 98 12.12 5.92 -2.37
C LEU A 98 13.64 6.15 -2.45
N GLU A 99 14.10 7.25 -3.07
CA GLU A 99 15.51 7.65 -3.09
C GLU A 99 16.04 8.04 -1.69
N GLN A 100 15.17 8.49 -0.79
CA GLN A 100 15.47 8.75 0.61
C GLN A 100 15.38 7.49 1.49
N GLU A 101 15.31 6.32 0.88
CA GLU A 101 15.17 5.02 1.58
C GLU A 101 13.88 4.87 2.40
N GLU A 102 12.81 5.56 1.99
CA GLU A 102 11.50 5.47 2.64
C GLU A 102 10.61 4.41 1.98
N VAL A 103 9.56 4.02 2.68
CA VAL A 103 8.59 3.01 2.20
C VAL A 103 7.42 3.70 1.51
N LEU A 104 7.04 3.18 0.35
CA LEU A 104 5.89 3.66 -0.41
C LEU A 104 4.76 2.63 -0.37
N GLY A 105 3.55 3.05 0.02
CA GLY A 105 2.33 2.25 -0.04
C GLY A 105 1.47 2.68 -1.22
N ILE A 106 1.13 1.76 -2.10
CA ILE A 106 0.29 2.02 -3.26
C ILE A 106 -0.83 0.99 -3.33
N PHE A 107 -2.03 1.47 -3.65
CA PHE A 107 -3.16 0.65 -4.03
C PHE A 107 -3.37 0.78 -5.54
N PRO A 108 -2.84 -0.17 -6.37
CA PRO A 108 -2.77 0.00 -7.82
C PRO A 108 -4.14 0.06 -8.50
N GLU A 109 -5.19 -0.42 -7.85
CA GLU A 109 -6.58 -0.29 -8.31
C GLU A 109 -7.00 1.18 -8.47
N GLY A 110 -6.41 2.09 -7.70
CA GLY A 110 -6.69 3.53 -7.72
C GLY A 110 -8.09 3.92 -7.24
N THR A 111 -8.87 2.95 -6.77
CA THR A 111 -10.19 3.12 -6.17
C THR A 111 -10.52 1.94 -5.26
N PHE A 112 -11.56 2.05 -4.44
CA PHE A 112 -12.04 0.91 -3.66
C PHE A 112 -12.69 -0.14 -4.55
N ASN A 113 -12.32 -1.39 -4.36
CA ASN A 113 -13.03 -2.51 -4.97
C ASN A 113 -14.36 -2.73 -4.22
N ARG A 114 -15.45 -2.47 -4.94
CA ARG A 114 -16.83 -2.70 -4.46
C ARG A 114 -17.53 -3.79 -5.27
N SER A 115 -16.80 -4.47 -6.17
CA SER A 115 -17.29 -5.58 -6.96
C SER A 115 -17.14 -6.91 -6.21
N ASN A 116 -17.61 -7.99 -6.85
CA ASN A 116 -17.39 -9.35 -6.37
C ASN A 116 -16.04 -9.93 -6.85
N ASP A 117 -15.28 -9.21 -7.64
CA ASP A 117 -13.97 -9.62 -8.09
C ASP A 117 -12.96 -9.59 -6.94
N LEU A 118 -11.93 -10.43 -7.01
CA LEU A 118 -10.86 -10.44 -6.01
C LEU A 118 -10.11 -9.12 -5.95
N ILE A 119 -9.82 -8.54 -7.11
CA ILE A 119 -9.19 -7.23 -7.31
C ILE A 119 -9.75 -6.56 -8.56
N LEU A 120 -9.67 -5.26 -8.65
CA LEU A 120 -9.83 -4.50 -9.88
C LEU A 120 -8.51 -4.52 -10.68
N PRO A 121 -8.54 -4.29 -12.01
CA PRO A 121 -7.32 -4.20 -12.82
C PRO A 121 -6.33 -3.18 -12.27
N PHE A 122 -5.07 -3.57 -12.16
CA PHE A 122 -4.02 -2.71 -11.63
C PHE A 122 -3.52 -1.71 -12.67
N LYS A 123 -3.26 -0.49 -12.25
CA LYS A 123 -2.72 0.57 -13.08
C LYS A 123 -1.19 0.48 -13.17
N LEU A 124 -0.64 0.79 -14.34
CA LEU A 124 0.80 0.78 -14.60
C LEU A 124 1.64 1.74 -13.75
N GLY A 125 1.00 2.72 -13.09
CA GLY A 125 1.70 3.74 -12.31
C GLY A 125 2.68 3.18 -11.28
N THR A 126 2.31 2.10 -10.59
CA THR A 126 3.16 1.40 -9.62
C THR A 126 4.44 0.88 -10.28
N ILE A 127 4.31 0.27 -11.45
CA ILE A 127 5.44 -0.31 -12.18
C ILE A 127 6.38 0.78 -12.72
N VAL A 128 5.80 1.89 -13.19
CA VAL A 128 6.59 3.06 -13.64
C VAL A 128 7.41 3.64 -12.49
N ILE A 129 6.82 3.76 -11.30
CA ILE A 129 7.53 4.20 -10.10
C ILE A 129 8.65 3.22 -9.76
N ALA A 130 8.37 1.91 -9.69
CA ALA A 130 9.34 0.87 -9.36
C ALA A 130 10.56 0.90 -10.28
N LYS A 131 10.33 0.91 -11.59
CA LYS A 131 11.43 0.95 -12.57
C LYS A 131 12.26 2.23 -12.51
N LYS A 132 11.62 3.39 -12.34
CA LYS A 132 12.33 4.68 -12.30
C LYS A 132 13.11 4.89 -11.00
N SER A 133 12.58 4.43 -9.87
CA SER A 133 13.27 4.51 -8.56
C SER A 133 14.23 3.35 -8.32
N LYS A 134 14.23 2.33 -9.20
CA LYS A 134 14.97 1.06 -9.01
C LYS A 134 14.62 0.41 -7.67
N SER A 135 13.33 0.37 -7.34
CA SER A 135 12.80 -0.18 -6.10
C SER A 135 11.96 -1.42 -6.36
N ASP A 136 12.15 -2.44 -5.55
CA ASP A 136 11.39 -3.68 -5.64
C ASP A 136 9.96 -3.50 -5.10
N ILE A 137 9.07 -4.40 -5.49
CA ILE A 137 7.67 -4.40 -5.06
C ILE A 137 7.43 -5.62 -4.19
N ILE A 138 6.80 -5.43 -3.03
CA ILE A 138 6.23 -6.52 -2.23
C ILE A 138 4.73 -6.49 -2.38
N PRO A 139 4.11 -7.53 -2.96
CA PRO A 139 2.68 -7.68 -3.00
C PRO A 139 2.13 -7.92 -1.60
N PHE A 140 0.97 -7.34 -1.30
CA PHE A 140 0.24 -7.66 -0.07
C PHE A 140 -1.25 -7.85 -0.34
N SER A 141 -1.93 -8.52 0.58
CA SER A 141 -3.39 -8.58 0.60
C SER A 141 -3.94 -8.24 1.97
N ILE A 142 -5.07 -7.52 2.01
CA ILE A 142 -5.89 -7.30 3.20
C ILE A 142 -7.22 -7.98 2.98
N THR A 143 -7.63 -8.86 3.91
CA THR A 143 -8.88 -9.61 3.85
C THR A 143 -9.56 -9.60 5.22
N GLY A 144 -10.80 -10.07 5.29
CA GLY A 144 -11.61 -10.05 6.50
C GLY A 144 -12.64 -8.92 6.50
N SER A 145 -13.35 -8.77 7.60
CA SER A 145 -14.42 -7.77 7.73
C SER A 145 -13.92 -6.54 8.48
N TYR A 146 -14.33 -5.36 8.02
CA TYR A 146 -14.05 -4.09 8.72
C TYR A 146 -15.02 -3.84 9.88
N LYS A 147 -15.56 -4.92 10.48
CA LYS A 147 -16.39 -4.85 11.68
C LYS A 147 -15.50 -4.83 12.91
N LEU A 148 -15.72 -3.86 13.79
CA LEU A 148 -14.94 -3.71 15.03
C LEU A 148 -15.04 -4.98 15.89
N TYR A 149 -13.93 -5.36 16.50
CA TYR A 149 -13.80 -6.49 17.43
C TYR A 149 -14.11 -7.89 16.86
N LYS A 150 -14.26 -8.02 15.54
CA LYS A 150 -14.50 -9.33 14.92
C LYS A 150 -13.23 -10.19 14.84
N ASN A 151 -12.06 -9.55 14.81
CA ASN A 151 -10.74 -10.21 14.82
C ASN A 151 -10.53 -11.24 13.69
N ASP A 152 -11.18 -11.03 12.53
CA ASP A 152 -11.05 -11.88 11.35
C ASP A 152 -10.18 -11.23 10.24
N MET A 153 -9.61 -10.07 10.54
CA MET A 153 -8.76 -9.32 9.62
C MET A 153 -7.41 -10.03 9.45
N LYS A 154 -7.00 -10.22 8.21
CA LYS A 154 -5.69 -10.78 7.87
C LYS A 154 -4.98 -9.85 6.89
N ILE A 155 -3.68 -9.66 7.09
CA ILE A 155 -2.79 -9.01 6.14
C ILE A 155 -1.63 -9.95 5.85
N SER A 156 -1.39 -10.24 4.58
CA SER A 156 -0.33 -11.16 4.13
C SER A 156 0.54 -10.49 3.09
N PHE A 157 1.84 -10.69 3.23
CA PHE A 157 2.86 -10.19 2.31
C PHE A 157 3.44 -11.35 1.53
N GLY A 158 3.51 -11.20 0.21
CA GLY A 158 4.09 -12.18 -0.70
C GLY A 158 5.59 -11.95 -0.92
N LYS A 159 6.14 -12.75 -1.84
CA LYS A 159 7.55 -12.65 -2.22
C LYS A 159 7.82 -11.39 -3.03
N ARG A 160 9.02 -10.88 -2.89
CA ARG A 160 9.52 -9.71 -3.60
C ARG A 160 9.51 -9.90 -5.11
N ILE A 161 9.02 -8.90 -5.83
CA ILE A 161 9.12 -8.77 -7.27
C ILE A 161 10.19 -7.73 -7.57
N LYS A 162 11.31 -8.17 -8.13
CA LYS A 162 12.40 -7.26 -8.49
C LYS A 162 12.01 -6.41 -9.69
N TYR A 163 12.35 -5.13 -9.64
CA TYR A 163 12.01 -4.16 -10.67
C TYR A 163 12.64 -4.43 -12.04
N ASN A 164 13.74 -5.20 -12.10
CA ASN A 164 14.55 -5.45 -13.30
C ASN A 164 14.46 -6.89 -13.84
N ASP A 165 13.84 -7.84 -13.13
CA ASP A 165 13.79 -9.24 -13.57
C ASP A 165 12.81 -9.48 -14.74
N TYR A 166 11.86 -8.56 -14.96
CA TYR A 166 10.75 -8.73 -15.89
C TYR A 166 10.45 -7.44 -16.66
N SER A 167 9.74 -7.55 -17.78
CA SER A 167 9.15 -6.40 -18.47
C SER A 167 8.06 -5.74 -17.61
N SER A 168 7.67 -4.52 -17.95
CA SER A 168 6.62 -3.80 -17.18
C SER A 168 5.29 -4.54 -17.19
N LYS A 169 4.96 -5.21 -18.27
CA LYS A 169 3.72 -5.99 -18.40
C LYS A 169 3.77 -7.24 -17.53
N GLU A 170 4.86 -7.98 -17.56
CA GLU A 170 5.05 -9.18 -16.75
C GLU A 170 5.06 -8.86 -15.24
N ILE A 171 5.70 -7.75 -14.81
CA ILE A 171 5.63 -7.31 -13.41
C ILE A 171 4.19 -7.02 -12.99
N LEU A 172 3.41 -6.36 -13.85
CA LEU A 172 2.01 -6.04 -13.55
C LEU A 172 1.17 -7.31 -13.40
N GLU A 173 1.27 -8.22 -14.37
CA GLU A 173 0.55 -9.50 -14.37
C GLU A 173 0.96 -10.35 -13.14
N LYS A 174 2.26 -10.39 -12.82
CA LYS A 174 2.75 -11.09 -11.65
C LYS A 174 2.20 -10.47 -10.36
N LEU A 175 2.23 -9.15 -10.23
CA LEU A 175 1.71 -8.45 -9.05
C LEU A 175 0.22 -8.74 -8.83
N GLU A 176 -0.59 -8.69 -9.90
CA GLU A 176 -2.02 -9.03 -9.83
C GLU A 176 -2.23 -10.48 -9.39
N ASN A 177 -1.49 -11.43 -9.96
CA ASN A 177 -1.60 -12.85 -9.65
C ASN A 177 -1.15 -13.15 -8.21
N ASP A 178 -0.06 -12.54 -7.75
CA ASP A 178 0.44 -12.72 -6.40
C ASP A 178 -0.57 -12.18 -5.37
N VAL A 179 -1.16 -10.98 -5.61
CA VAL A 179 -2.19 -10.42 -4.72
C VAL A 179 -3.44 -11.29 -4.70
N LYS A 180 -3.93 -11.78 -5.85
CA LYS A 180 -5.07 -12.72 -5.91
C LYS A 180 -4.78 -14.00 -5.12
N THR A 181 -3.58 -14.56 -5.27
CA THR A 181 -3.16 -15.77 -4.55
C THR A 181 -3.16 -15.54 -3.04
N LEU A 182 -2.64 -14.41 -2.58
CA LEU A 182 -2.65 -14.05 -1.16
C LEU A 182 -4.08 -13.88 -0.61
N ILE A 183 -4.99 -13.26 -1.39
CA ILE A 183 -6.40 -13.14 -1.01
C ILE A 183 -7.04 -14.52 -0.85
N LEU A 184 -6.80 -15.44 -1.80
CA LEU A 184 -7.36 -16.79 -1.76
C LEU A 184 -6.82 -17.63 -0.60
N LYS A 185 -5.53 -17.50 -0.28
CA LYS A 185 -4.93 -18.16 0.90
C LYS A 185 -5.52 -17.67 2.24
N ASN A 186 -6.03 -16.46 2.27
CA ASN A 186 -6.57 -15.82 3.48
C ASN A 186 -8.06 -16.08 3.70
N ARG A 187 -8.78 -16.58 2.69
CA ARG A 187 -10.20 -16.95 2.81
C ARG A 187 -10.38 -18.29 3.50
#